data_65bea305a4ae5899796e6bf9b97281f8
#
_entry.id   65bea305a4ae5899796e6bf9b97281f8
#
_cell.length_a   1.000
_cell.length_b   1.000
_cell.length_c   1.000
_cell.angle_alpha   90.00
_cell.angle_beta   90.00
_cell.angle_gamma   90.00
#
_symmetry.space_group_name_H-M   'P 1'
#
loop_
_entity.id
_entity.type
_entity.pdbx_description
1 polymer ?
#
loop_
_entity_poly.entity_id
_entity_poly.type
_entity_poly.pdbx_seq_one_letter_code
_entity_poly.pdbx_strand_id
1 'polypeptide(L)'
;MSLLLFAASQVFAADATFTTKSLTPETALKAAQAALAKCRADGFQVAVAVVDRAGLTQVLLRDRFAGAHTPDFAVNKAWTAVSFRTNTTDLEKATRTGQPMAGIRNIPRFASVGGGQMIQAGGSLLGGIGVSGAPGGDNDDVCAAAGIKAIADELELG
;
A
#
# COMPACT_ATOMS: atom_id res chain seq x y z
N MET A 1 -26.76 17.12 -57.64
CA MET A 1 -27.40 16.53 -56.43
C MET A 1 -26.29 16.25 -55.43
N SER A 2 -26.03 17.19 -54.48
CA SER A 2 -24.97 17.05 -53.49
C SER A 2 -25.54 16.36 -52.27
N LEU A 3 -24.95 15.20 -51.93
CA LEU A 3 -25.28 14.43 -50.72
C LEU A 3 -24.48 14.99 -49.54
N LEU A 4 -25.14 15.69 -48.60
CA LEU A 4 -24.55 16.09 -47.33
C LEU A 4 -24.54 14.88 -46.37
N LEU A 5 -23.35 14.31 -46.12
CA LEU A 5 -23.16 13.34 -45.05
C LEU A 5 -23.18 14.08 -43.69
N PHE A 6 -24.22 13.87 -42.89
CA PHE A 6 -24.24 14.23 -41.50
C PHE A 6 -23.45 13.20 -40.71
N ALA A 7 -22.26 13.55 -40.24
CA ALA A 7 -21.53 12.78 -39.25
C ALA A 7 -22.21 12.95 -37.88
N ALA A 8 -22.91 11.93 -37.43
CA ALA A 8 -23.45 11.90 -36.07
C ALA A 8 -22.29 11.71 -35.07
N SER A 9 -21.95 12.76 -34.36
CA SER A 9 -21.03 12.68 -33.24
C SER A 9 -21.70 11.87 -32.10
N GLN A 10 -21.22 10.66 -31.85
CA GLN A 10 -21.66 9.90 -30.68
C GLN A 10 -21.05 10.54 -29.42
N VAL A 11 -21.89 11.19 -28.65
CA VAL A 11 -21.55 11.61 -27.29
C VAL A 11 -21.58 10.37 -26.41
N PHE A 12 -20.42 9.81 -26.09
CA PHE A 12 -20.34 8.81 -25.04
C PHE A 12 -20.70 9.49 -23.71
N ALA A 13 -21.84 9.13 -23.15
CA ALA A 13 -22.16 9.51 -21.78
C ALA A 13 -21.10 8.87 -20.85
N ALA A 14 -20.44 9.70 -20.05
CA ALA A 14 -19.52 9.20 -19.02
C ALA A 14 -20.34 8.40 -18.00
N ASP A 15 -19.84 7.21 -17.62
CA ASP A 15 -20.48 6.42 -16.58
C ASP A 15 -20.58 7.21 -15.27
N ALA A 16 -21.79 7.30 -14.72
CA ALA A 16 -22.04 7.98 -13.45
C ALA A 16 -21.49 7.19 -12.24
N THR A 17 -21.08 5.94 -12.44
CA THR A 17 -20.54 5.05 -11.40
C THR A 17 -19.29 4.33 -11.92
N PHE A 18 -18.46 3.84 -10.99
CA PHE A 18 -17.30 3.00 -11.33
C PHE A 18 -17.20 1.83 -10.35
N THR A 19 -16.57 0.76 -10.81
CA THR A 19 -16.20 -0.39 -9.98
C THR A 19 -14.73 -0.31 -9.61
N THR A 20 -14.36 -0.83 -8.44
CA THR A 20 -12.97 -0.87 -8.00
C THR A 20 -12.63 -2.26 -7.46
N LYS A 21 -11.43 -2.75 -7.79
CA LYS A 21 -10.88 -3.95 -7.15
C LYS A 21 -10.22 -3.56 -5.84
N SER A 22 -10.36 -4.42 -4.82
CA SER A 22 -9.69 -4.30 -3.53
C SER A 22 -9.37 -5.69 -3.01
N LEU A 23 -8.48 -5.78 -2.02
CA LEU A 23 -8.19 -7.05 -1.36
C LEU A 23 -9.39 -7.54 -0.57
N THR A 24 -9.58 -8.87 -0.52
CA THR A 24 -10.46 -9.49 0.48
C THR A 24 -9.75 -9.48 1.84
N PRO A 25 -10.51 -9.47 2.96
CA PRO A 25 -9.91 -9.57 4.30
C PRO A 25 -9.05 -10.83 4.49
N GLU A 26 -9.41 -11.94 3.85
CA GLU A 26 -8.67 -13.20 3.90
C GLU A 26 -7.30 -13.08 3.23
N THR A 27 -7.25 -12.49 2.04
CA THR A 27 -5.99 -12.23 1.31
C THR A 27 -5.13 -11.22 2.07
N ALA A 28 -5.74 -10.18 2.63
CA ALA A 28 -5.05 -9.19 3.47
C ALA A 28 -4.44 -9.85 4.73
N LEU A 29 -5.17 -10.76 5.38
CA LEU A 29 -4.68 -11.50 6.55
C LEU A 29 -3.51 -12.41 6.18
N LYS A 30 -3.59 -13.13 5.06
CA LYS A 30 -2.49 -13.98 4.56
C LYS A 30 -1.22 -13.17 4.33
N ALA A 31 -1.31 -12.01 3.69
CA ALA A 31 -0.18 -11.11 3.48
C ALA A 31 0.42 -10.63 4.81
N ALA A 32 -0.42 -10.20 5.75
CA ALA A 32 0.03 -9.73 7.06
C ALA A 32 0.72 -10.82 7.87
N GLN A 33 0.19 -12.04 7.87
CA GLN A 33 0.80 -13.19 8.56
C GLN A 33 2.15 -13.57 7.96
N ALA A 34 2.29 -13.56 6.63
CA ALA A 34 3.54 -13.88 5.96
C ALA A 34 4.62 -12.82 6.25
N ALA A 35 4.27 -11.54 6.22
CA ALA A 35 5.17 -10.45 6.59
C ALA A 35 5.65 -10.59 8.05
N LEU A 36 4.72 -10.85 8.98
CA LEU A 36 5.03 -11.05 10.39
C LEU A 36 5.95 -12.26 10.60
N ALA A 37 5.68 -13.37 9.91
CA ALA A 37 6.49 -14.58 9.96
C ALA A 37 7.91 -14.33 9.45
N LYS A 38 8.06 -13.57 8.36
CA LYS A 38 9.38 -13.20 7.81
C LYS A 38 10.18 -12.37 8.81
N CYS A 39 9.58 -11.33 9.39
CA CYS A 39 10.26 -10.53 10.40
C CYS A 39 10.66 -11.35 11.64
N ARG A 40 9.81 -12.27 12.10
CA ARG A 40 10.16 -13.19 13.21
C ARG A 40 11.35 -14.08 12.88
N ALA A 41 11.40 -14.61 11.65
CA ALA A 41 12.52 -15.43 11.18
C ALA A 41 13.84 -14.65 11.15
N ASP A 42 13.76 -13.35 10.89
CA ASP A 42 14.93 -12.45 10.92
C ASP A 42 15.24 -11.92 12.35
N GLY A 43 14.48 -12.34 13.36
CA GLY A 43 14.69 -11.96 14.76
C GLY A 43 14.03 -10.65 15.17
N PHE A 44 13.12 -10.09 14.37
CA PHE A 44 12.46 -8.81 14.63
C PHE A 44 11.04 -8.99 15.16
N GLN A 45 10.64 -8.09 16.07
CA GLN A 45 9.29 -8.00 16.64
C GLN A 45 8.62 -6.75 16.10
N VAL A 46 7.64 -6.94 15.22
CA VAL A 46 7.03 -5.86 14.43
C VAL A 46 5.51 -5.81 14.58
N ALA A 47 4.92 -4.72 14.17
CA ALA A 47 3.52 -4.66 13.75
C ALA A 47 3.42 -4.64 12.23
N VAL A 48 2.38 -5.29 11.71
CA VAL A 48 2.05 -5.33 10.29
C VAL A 48 0.61 -4.88 10.11
N ALA A 49 0.39 -3.92 9.22
CA ALA A 49 -0.94 -3.47 8.83
C ALA A 49 -1.15 -3.71 7.33
N VAL A 50 -2.35 -4.14 6.95
CA VAL A 50 -2.80 -4.12 5.56
C VAL A 50 -4.02 -3.21 5.48
N VAL A 51 -3.97 -2.27 4.54
CA VAL A 51 -5.06 -1.35 4.24
C VAL A 51 -5.64 -1.66 2.87
N ASP A 52 -6.91 -1.37 2.69
CA ASP A 52 -7.58 -1.46 1.40
C ASP A 52 -7.13 -0.33 0.45
N ARG A 53 -7.68 -0.32 -0.76
CA ARG A 53 -7.40 0.72 -1.75
C ARG A 53 -7.71 2.15 -1.28
N ALA A 54 -8.68 2.32 -0.38
CA ALA A 54 -9.06 3.62 0.19
C ALA A 54 -8.19 4.03 1.38
N GLY A 55 -7.25 3.17 1.80
CA GLY A 55 -6.38 3.40 2.96
C GLY A 55 -7.03 3.05 4.30
N LEU A 56 -8.13 2.30 4.29
CA LEU A 56 -8.79 1.84 5.50
C LEU A 56 -8.18 0.50 5.94
N THR A 57 -7.92 0.37 7.24
CA THR A 57 -7.27 -0.81 7.80
C THR A 57 -8.19 -2.02 7.72
N GLN A 58 -7.75 -3.08 7.03
CA GLN A 58 -8.41 -4.39 6.99
C GLN A 58 -7.84 -5.34 8.03
N VAL A 59 -6.51 -5.33 8.22
CA VAL A 59 -5.81 -6.20 9.16
C VAL A 59 -4.73 -5.41 9.88
N LEU A 60 -4.60 -5.65 11.18
CA LEU A 60 -3.50 -5.16 12.00
C LEU A 60 -3.04 -6.28 12.93
N LEU A 61 -1.80 -6.69 12.79
CA LEU A 61 -1.13 -7.66 13.66
C LEU A 61 0.02 -6.98 14.38
N ARG A 62 0.13 -7.24 15.68
CA ARG A 62 1.27 -6.79 16.49
C ARG A 62 1.91 -7.98 17.16
N ASP A 63 3.22 -8.12 17.00
CA ASP A 63 3.97 -9.13 17.74
C ASP A 63 4.09 -8.77 19.23
N ARG A 64 4.31 -9.80 20.07
CA ARG A 64 4.23 -9.70 21.53
C ARG A 64 5.15 -8.65 22.16
N PHE A 65 6.31 -8.40 21.56
CA PHE A 65 7.29 -7.44 22.04
C PHE A 65 7.50 -6.25 21.12
N ALA A 66 6.69 -6.12 20.08
CA ALA A 66 6.73 -4.93 19.23
C ALA A 66 6.39 -3.67 20.04
N GLY A 67 7.10 -2.59 19.80
CA GLY A 67 6.93 -1.33 20.51
C GLY A 67 5.51 -0.78 20.41
N ALA A 68 5.05 -0.05 21.42
CA ALA A 68 3.68 0.46 21.49
C ALA A 68 3.31 1.41 20.31
N HIS A 69 4.30 2.08 19.72
CA HIS A 69 4.12 2.96 18.55
C HIS A 69 3.99 2.22 17.22
N THR A 70 4.42 0.95 17.16
CA THR A 70 4.54 0.23 15.87
C THR A 70 3.21 -0.06 15.20
N PRO A 71 2.06 -0.31 15.88
CA PRO A 71 0.78 -0.50 15.23
C PRO A 71 0.34 0.73 14.42
N ASP A 72 0.36 1.90 15.04
CA ASP A 72 -0.06 3.15 14.38
C ASP A 72 0.90 3.50 13.24
N PHE A 73 2.20 3.27 13.44
CA PHE A 73 3.18 3.58 12.41
C PHE A 73 3.11 2.61 11.22
N ALA A 74 2.82 1.32 11.45
CA ALA A 74 2.55 0.36 10.38
C ALA A 74 1.33 0.77 9.55
N VAL A 75 0.24 1.16 10.19
CA VAL A 75 -0.95 1.71 9.51
C VAL A 75 -0.61 2.96 8.70
N ASN A 76 0.16 3.88 9.26
CA ASN A 76 0.55 5.11 8.57
C ASN A 76 1.47 4.84 7.37
N LYS A 77 2.39 3.87 7.46
CA LYS A 77 3.21 3.44 6.32
C LYS A 77 2.35 2.86 5.19
N ALA A 78 1.43 1.94 5.49
CA ALA A 78 0.52 1.37 4.51
C ALA A 78 -0.38 2.44 3.87
N TRP A 79 -0.97 3.32 4.70
CA TRP A 79 -1.79 4.45 4.25
C TRP A 79 -1.00 5.40 3.34
N THR A 80 0.23 5.72 3.70
CA THR A 80 1.11 6.58 2.90
C THR A 80 1.38 5.97 1.53
N ALA A 81 1.74 4.68 1.48
CA ALA A 81 2.01 4.00 0.22
C ALA A 81 0.80 4.02 -0.74
N VAL A 82 -0.41 3.76 -0.22
CA VAL A 82 -1.65 3.79 -1.01
C VAL A 82 -2.02 5.20 -1.44
N SER A 83 -1.97 6.17 -0.52
CA SER A 83 -2.40 7.55 -0.77
C SER A 83 -1.54 8.25 -1.80
N PHE A 84 -0.23 8.04 -1.75
CA PHE A 84 0.73 8.65 -2.66
C PHE A 84 1.07 7.75 -3.87
N ARG A 85 0.53 6.54 -3.92
CA ARG A 85 0.82 5.53 -4.96
C ARG A 85 2.32 5.35 -5.19
N THR A 86 3.06 5.27 -4.09
CA THR A 86 4.52 5.20 -4.06
C THR A 86 4.96 4.52 -2.77
N ASN A 87 5.91 3.60 -2.85
CA ASN A 87 6.45 2.95 -1.66
C ASN A 87 7.15 3.96 -0.75
N THR A 88 7.06 3.76 0.56
CA THR A 88 7.54 4.77 1.53
C THR A 88 9.04 4.99 1.49
N THR A 89 9.85 4.01 1.06
CA THR A 89 11.29 4.17 0.84
C THR A 89 11.60 5.19 -0.27
N ASP A 90 10.81 5.20 -1.34
CA ASP A 90 10.98 6.17 -2.42
C ASP A 90 10.48 7.56 -1.99
N LEU A 91 9.38 7.61 -1.25
CA LEU A 91 8.89 8.86 -0.64
C LEU A 91 9.87 9.44 0.37
N GLU A 92 10.55 8.60 1.16
CA GLU A 92 11.61 9.05 2.06
C GLU A 92 12.68 9.83 1.31
N LYS A 93 13.15 9.30 0.18
CA LYS A 93 14.16 9.95 -0.66
C LYS A 93 13.64 11.25 -1.28
N ALA A 94 12.43 11.19 -1.88
CA ALA A 94 11.84 12.33 -2.60
C ALA A 94 11.43 13.49 -1.68
N THR A 95 11.23 13.23 -0.38
CA THR A 95 10.77 14.22 0.59
C THR A 95 11.85 14.68 1.58
N ARG A 96 13.11 14.34 1.37
CA ARG A 96 14.21 14.81 2.21
C ARG A 96 14.30 16.33 2.21
N THR A 97 14.88 16.89 3.26
CA THR A 97 15.14 18.33 3.35
C THR A 97 15.88 18.82 2.10
N GLY A 98 15.40 19.91 1.51
CA GLY A 98 15.92 20.46 0.27
C GLY A 98 15.33 19.88 -1.01
N GLN A 99 14.51 18.81 -0.92
CA GLN A 99 13.79 18.28 -2.08
C GLN A 99 12.48 19.06 -2.31
N PRO A 100 11.99 19.17 -3.56
CA PRO A 100 10.74 19.89 -3.88
C PRO A 100 9.54 19.39 -3.11
N MET A 101 9.51 18.11 -2.75
CA MET A 101 8.40 17.48 -2.02
C MET A 101 8.58 17.49 -0.49
N ALA A 102 9.58 18.17 0.06
CA ALA A 102 9.88 18.14 1.50
C ALA A 102 8.68 18.55 2.38
N GLY A 103 7.85 19.50 1.91
CA GLY A 103 6.66 19.96 2.63
C GLY A 103 5.58 18.88 2.88
N ILE A 104 5.57 17.80 2.12
CA ILE A 104 4.61 16.70 2.27
C ILE A 104 4.76 16.01 3.64
N ARG A 105 5.95 16.04 4.24
CA ARG A 105 6.21 15.49 5.58
C ARG A 105 5.36 16.13 6.68
N ASN A 106 4.78 17.30 6.43
CA ASN A 106 3.88 17.98 7.37
C ASN A 106 2.42 17.49 7.30
N ILE A 107 2.09 16.62 6.34
CA ILE A 107 0.75 16.04 6.25
C ILE A 107 0.58 15.03 7.39
N PRO A 108 -0.50 15.15 8.19
CA PRO A 108 -0.79 14.18 9.24
C PRO A 108 -0.83 12.75 8.69
N ARG A 109 -0.29 11.79 9.44
CA ARG A 109 -0.15 10.37 9.09
C ARG A 109 0.91 10.06 8.03
N PHE A 110 1.51 11.04 7.36
CA PHE A 110 2.57 10.77 6.40
C PHE A 110 3.77 10.08 7.07
N ALA A 111 4.13 8.89 6.61
CA ALA A 111 5.26 8.12 7.10
C ALA A 111 6.37 8.08 6.05
N SER A 112 7.44 8.84 6.27
CA SER A 112 8.60 8.92 5.37
C SER A 112 9.74 7.97 5.78
N VAL A 113 9.39 6.72 6.06
CA VAL A 113 10.35 5.66 6.43
C VAL A 113 9.94 4.38 5.73
N GLY A 114 10.89 3.63 5.18
CA GLY A 114 10.63 2.36 4.51
C GLY A 114 9.78 1.39 5.32
N GLY A 115 9.18 0.43 4.66
CA GLY A 115 8.26 -0.56 5.22
C GLY A 115 6.81 -0.41 4.77
N GLY A 116 6.46 0.65 4.05
CA GLY A 116 5.14 0.80 3.41
C GLY A 116 5.21 0.50 1.92
N GLN A 117 4.46 -0.49 1.45
CA GLN A 117 4.46 -0.91 0.05
C GLN A 117 3.06 -1.03 -0.50
N MET A 118 2.90 -0.66 -1.78
CA MET A 118 1.66 -0.87 -2.52
C MET A 118 1.45 -2.36 -2.82
N ILE A 119 0.19 -2.80 -2.76
CA ILE A 119 -0.23 -4.11 -3.28
C ILE A 119 -0.97 -3.86 -4.58
N GLN A 120 -0.44 -4.40 -5.66
CA GLN A 120 -0.95 -4.16 -7.01
C GLN A 120 -1.06 -5.47 -7.79
N ALA A 121 -2.07 -5.57 -8.67
CA ALA A 121 -2.18 -6.63 -9.65
C ALA A 121 -2.93 -6.14 -10.90
N GLY A 122 -2.57 -6.65 -12.07
CA GLY A 122 -3.22 -6.29 -13.33
C GLY A 122 -3.25 -4.77 -13.60
N GLY A 123 -2.24 -4.02 -13.18
CA GLY A 123 -2.18 -2.56 -13.31
C GLY A 123 -3.08 -1.78 -12.34
N SER A 124 -3.77 -2.47 -11.42
CA SER A 124 -4.65 -1.86 -10.41
C SER A 124 -4.00 -1.83 -9.04
N LEU A 125 -4.17 -0.72 -8.32
CA LEU A 125 -3.87 -0.64 -6.90
C LEU A 125 -4.99 -1.33 -6.11
N LEU A 126 -4.67 -2.34 -5.33
CA LEU A 126 -5.62 -3.14 -4.55
C LEU A 126 -5.62 -2.78 -3.06
N GLY A 127 -4.50 -2.28 -2.56
CA GLY A 127 -4.30 -1.92 -1.17
C GLY A 127 -2.84 -1.62 -0.87
N GLY A 128 -2.46 -1.65 0.39
CA GLY A 128 -1.09 -1.46 0.83
C GLY A 128 -0.78 -2.24 2.10
N ILE A 129 0.48 -2.57 2.27
CA ILE A 129 1.00 -3.20 3.48
C ILE A 129 2.02 -2.27 4.14
N GLY A 130 2.00 -2.22 5.47
CA GLY A 130 2.97 -1.47 6.25
C GLY A 130 3.54 -2.34 7.36
N VAL A 131 4.86 -2.30 7.51
CA VAL A 131 5.59 -2.99 8.58
C VAL A 131 6.35 -1.97 9.40
N SER A 132 6.35 -2.13 10.72
CA SER A 132 7.09 -1.25 11.63
C SER A 132 7.60 -2.01 12.83
N GLY A 133 8.89 -1.82 13.15
CA GLY A 133 9.51 -2.36 14.35
C GLY A 133 10.86 -3.03 14.14
N ALA A 134 11.25 -3.31 12.90
CA ALA A 134 12.62 -3.77 12.62
C ALA A 134 13.62 -2.61 12.69
N PRO A 135 14.91 -2.90 12.87
CA PRO A 135 15.96 -1.89 12.87
C PRO A 135 16.11 -1.27 11.46
N GLY A 136 15.49 -0.12 11.24
CA GLY A 136 15.49 0.58 9.96
C GLY A 136 14.38 0.15 9.00
N GLY A 137 14.01 1.06 8.11
CA GLY A 137 12.97 0.86 7.12
C GLY A 137 13.28 -0.23 6.10
N ASP A 138 14.55 -0.47 5.82
CA ASP A 138 15.00 -1.50 4.88
C ASP A 138 14.59 -2.91 5.31
N ASN A 139 14.70 -3.22 6.60
CA ASN A 139 14.27 -4.50 7.15
C ASN A 139 12.75 -4.62 7.17
N ASP A 140 12.04 -3.54 7.49
CA ASP A 140 10.58 -3.48 7.37
C ASP A 140 10.12 -3.72 5.92
N ASP A 141 10.84 -3.17 4.93
CA ASP A 141 10.57 -3.39 3.49
C ASP A 141 10.72 -4.87 3.08
N VAL A 142 11.75 -5.56 3.58
CA VAL A 142 11.95 -7.00 3.32
C VAL A 142 10.77 -7.81 3.83
N CYS A 143 10.26 -7.49 5.01
CA CYS A 143 9.09 -8.17 5.57
C CYS A 143 7.81 -7.85 4.79
N ALA A 144 7.60 -6.59 4.41
CA ALA A 144 6.46 -6.18 3.61
C ALA A 144 6.44 -6.90 2.24
N ALA A 145 7.60 -6.95 1.57
CA ALA A 145 7.75 -7.66 0.31
C ALA A 145 7.44 -9.16 0.42
N ALA A 146 7.81 -9.80 1.53
CA ALA A 146 7.48 -11.21 1.77
C ALA A 146 5.95 -11.40 1.92
N GLY A 147 5.27 -10.47 2.56
CA GLY A 147 3.81 -10.46 2.65
C GLY A 147 3.14 -10.38 1.28
N ILE A 148 3.58 -9.45 0.43
CA ILE A 148 3.07 -9.29 -0.94
C ILE A 148 3.34 -10.55 -1.76
N LYS A 149 4.55 -11.09 -1.68
CA LYS A 149 4.93 -12.30 -2.41
C LYS A 149 4.04 -13.50 -2.05
N ALA A 150 3.62 -13.63 -0.80
CA ALA A 150 2.80 -14.75 -0.33
C ALA A 150 1.39 -14.78 -0.95
N ILE A 151 0.92 -13.68 -1.50
CA ILE A 151 -0.41 -13.55 -2.12
C ILE A 151 -0.34 -13.35 -3.64
N ALA A 152 0.86 -13.31 -4.24
CA ALA A 152 1.04 -12.96 -5.65
C ALA A 152 0.23 -13.86 -6.59
N ASP A 153 0.29 -15.18 -6.41
CA ASP A 153 -0.42 -16.15 -7.26
C ASP A 153 -1.94 -15.97 -7.18
N GLU A 154 -2.48 -15.65 -6.01
CA GLU A 154 -3.92 -15.39 -5.83
C GLU A 154 -4.37 -14.12 -6.54
N LEU A 155 -3.50 -13.11 -6.59
CA LEU A 155 -3.78 -11.84 -7.25
C LEU A 155 -3.74 -11.94 -8.79
N GLU A 156 -2.97 -12.88 -9.33
CA GLU A 156 -2.91 -13.12 -10.78
C GLU A 156 -4.13 -13.90 -11.30
N LEU A 157 -4.79 -14.67 -10.43
CA LEU A 157 -5.95 -15.50 -10.79
C LEU A 157 -7.29 -14.77 -10.64
N GLY A 158 -7.35 -13.60 -10.01
CA GLY A 158 -8.55 -12.79 -9.74
C GLY A 158 -8.62 -11.54 -10.62
#